data_cd8720a5b6d0148a41b13cf2474e5688
#
_entry.id   cd8720a5b6d0148a41b13cf2474e5688
#
_cell.length_a   1.000
_cell.length_b   1.000
_cell.length_c   1.000
_cell.angle_alpha   90.00
_cell.angle_beta   90.00
_cell.angle_gamma   90.00
#
_symmetry.space_group_name_H-M   'P 1'
#
loop_
_entity.id
_entity.type
_entity.pdbx_description
1 polymer ?
#
loop_
_entity_poly.entity_id
_entity_poly.type
_entity_poly.pdbx_seq_one_letter_code
_entity_poly.pdbx_strand_id
1 'polypeptide(L)'
;MDRYLAYRQAVIDCCHWLCRHGYFGSLLSAGGNVSVRIPDAPLIVITPSGRPYMDLVPDDICVVDFDSKPVRGDLAPSIETGMHAGIYRSRPDVGAVVHTHQAYASIFALINQPIPALFDEVAMAIGETVAVIPYAFSGTPELAANVTRIVGNGCNCFIMQNHGALSLGESLEQAWRNAELLEKTAQAYYRALTTGKPVATLPAETLRRIRELRHR
;
A
#
# COMPACT_ATOMS: atom_id res chain seq x y z
N MET A 1 -4.71 20.87 -22.23
CA MET A 1 -3.70 19.92 -21.73
C MET A 1 -4.35 19.13 -20.57
N ASP A 2 -4.24 17.81 -20.56
CA ASP A 2 -4.83 17.00 -19.49
C ASP A 2 -4.05 17.23 -18.18
N ARG A 3 -4.68 17.88 -17.21
CA ARG A 3 -4.05 18.19 -15.90
C ARG A 3 -3.69 16.95 -15.09
N TYR A 4 -4.23 15.79 -15.44
CA TYR A 4 -3.99 14.52 -14.75
C TYR A 4 -2.91 13.66 -15.40
N LEU A 5 -2.42 14.03 -16.59
CA LEU A 5 -1.50 13.20 -17.37
C LEU A 5 -0.25 12.78 -16.59
N ALA A 6 0.38 13.72 -15.87
CA ALA A 6 1.58 13.42 -15.09
C ALA A 6 1.30 12.39 -13.96
N TYR A 7 0.17 12.50 -13.27
CA TYR A 7 -0.23 11.55 -12.22
C TYR A 7 -0.54 10.17 -12.80
N ARG A 8 -1.23 10.12 -13.94
CA ARG A 8 -1.55 8.88 -14.65
C ARG A 8 -0.29 8.15 -15.09
N GLN A 9 0.67 8.89 -15.70
CA GLN A 9 1.94 8.31 -16.11
C GLN A 9 2.73 7.79 -14.91
N ALA A 10 2.81 8.54 -13.81
CA ALA A 10 3.50 8.10 -12.60
C ALA A 10 2.90 6.80 -12.02
N VAL A 11 1.57 6.66 -12.02
CA VAL A 11 0.89 5.42 -11.62
C VAL A 11 1.30 4.25 -12.51
N ILE A 12 1.35 4.44 -13.84
CA ILE A 12 1.80 3.41 -14.79
C ILE A 12 3.25 3.02 -14.53
N ASP A 13 4.15 3.99 -14.37
CA ASP A 13 5.57 3.73 -14.12
C ASP A 13 5.79 2.92 -12.84
N CYS A 14 5.05 3.24 -11.78
CA CYS A 14 5.02 2.47 -10.54
C CYS A 14 4.51 1.04 -10.79
N CYS A 15 3.38 0.87 -11.49
CA CYS A 15 2.83 -0.44 -11.81
C CYS A 15 3.80 -1.28 -12.63
N HIS A 16 4.46 -0.72 -13.63
CA HIS A 16 5.46 -1.42 -14.44
C HIS A 16 6.63 -1.94 -13.60
N TRP A 17 7.14 -1.13 -12.67
CA TRP A 17 8.19 -1.57 -11.77
C TRP A 17 7.70 -2.70 -10.85
N LEU A 18 6.53 -2.53 -10.22
CA LEU A 18 5.94 -3.52 -9.32
C LEU A 18 5.68 -4.85 -10.03
N CYS A 19 5.19 -4.83 -11.28
CA CYS A 19 5.04 -6.02 -12.11
C CYS A 19 6.37 -6.75 -12.35
N ARG A 20 7.39 -6.01 -12.82
CA ARG A 20 8.71 -6.58 -13.14
C ARG A 20 9.41 -7.19 -11.94
N HIS A 21 9.08 -6.75 -10.73
CA HIS A 21 9.64 -7.24 -9.47
C HIS A 21 8.74 -8.24 -8.73
N GLY A 22 7.61 -8.66 -9.35
CA GLY A 22 6.73 -9.69 -8.81
C GLY A 22 5.84 -9.24 -7.64
N TYR A 23 5.63 -7.93 -7.48
CA TYR A 23 4.83 -7.38 -6.37
C TYR A 23 3.32 -7.58 -6.55
N PHE A 24 2.86 -7.83 -7.75
CA PHE A 24 1.45 -8.15 -8.04
C PHE A 24 1.18 -9.65 -8.17
N GLY A 25 2.12 -10.50 -7.79
CA GLY A 25 2.01 -11.96 -7.79
C GLY A 25 2.05 -12.59 -9.17
N SER A 26 1.38 -12.03 -10.18
CA SER A 26 1.36 -12.52 -11.55
C SER A 26 1.49 -11.37 -12.56
N LEU A 27 2.22 -11.60 -13.64
CA LEU A 27 2.29 -10.66 -14.77
C LEU A 27 1.01 -10.60 -15.59
N LEU A 28 0.16 -11.64 -15.49
CA LEU A 28 -1.06 -11.79 -16.27
C LEU A 28 -2.31 -11.33 -15.53
N SER A 29 -2.19 -11.01 -14.25
CA SER A 29 -3.32 -10.57 -13.42
C SER A 29 -2.99 -9.28 -12.68
N ALA A 30 -4.00 -8.43 -12.49
CA ALA A 30 -3.92 -7.22 -11.68
C ALA A 30 -4.09 -7.57 -10.19
N GLY A 31 -3.06 -8.18 -9.58
CA GLY A 31 -3.05 -8.51 -8.16
C GLY A 31 -2.59 -7.32 -7.33
N GLY A 32 -3.51 -6.45 -6.94
CA GLY A 32 -3.23 -5.20 -6.25
C GLY A 32 -3.60 -3.98 -7.10
N ASN A 33 -3.30 -2.78 -6.62
CA ASN A 33 -3.64 -1.52 -7.30
C ASN A 33 -2.83 -0.35 -6.72
N VAL A 34 -2.74 0.73 -7.49
CA VAL A 34 -1.98 1.93 -7.13
C VAL A 34 -2.85 3.15 -7.30
N SER A 35 -2.80 4.06 -6.34
CA SER A 35 -3.48 5.35 -6.46
C SER A 35 -2.66 6.52 -5.93
N VAL A 36 -3.03 7.71 -6.42
CA VAL A 36 -2.48 9.00 -5.99
C VAL A 36 -3.63 9.95 -5.71
N ARG A 37 -3.58 10.66 -4.58
CA ARG A 37 -4.48 11.76 -4.27
C ARG A 37 -4.09 12.98 -5.10
N ILE A 38 -5.06 13.66 -5.67
CA ILE A 38 -4.84 14.97 -6.30
C ILE A 38 -4.78 16.03 -5.20
N PRO A 39 -3.71 16.84 -5.13
CA PRO A 39 -3.64 17.96 -4.19
C PRO A 39 -4.81 18.93 -4.38
N ASP A 40 -5.30 19.47 -3.27
CA ASP A 40 -6.37 20.49 -3.22
C ASP A 40 -7.71 20.09 -3.87
N ALA A 41 -7.91 18.79 -4.10
CA ALA A 41 -9.16 18.25 -4.63
C ALA A 41 -9.50 16.91 -3.99
N PRO A 42 -10.79 16.60 -3.75
CA PRO A 42 -11.22 15.28 -3.27
C PRO A 42 -11.23 14.25 -4.41
N LEU A 43 -10.10 14.13 -5.12
CA LEU A 43 -9.96 13.27 -6.30
C LEU A 43 -8.80 12.29 -6.13
N ILE A 44 -8.96 11.12 -6.75
CA ILE A 44 -8.00 10.02 -6.78
C ILE A 44 -7.73 9.65 -8.23
N VAL A 45 -6.46 9.54 -8.60
CA VAL A 45 -6.00 8.85 -9.79
C VAL A 45 -5.72 7.42 -9.39
N ILE A 46 -6.34 6.44 -10.03
CA ILE A 46 -6.27 5.02 -9.63
C ILE A 46 -6.24 4.08 -10.85
N THR A 47 -5.56 2.96 -10.70
CA THR A 47 -5.52 1.89 -11.70
C THR A 47 -6.93 1.36 -12.03
N PRO A 48 -7.18 0.96 -13.29
CA PRO A 48 -8.45 0.33 -13.67
C PRO A 48 -8.55 -1.10 -13.13
N SER A 49 -9.78 -1.62 -13.11
CA SER A 49 -10.07 -3.01 -12.76
C SER A 49 -9.80 -3.95 -13.94
N GLY A 50 -9.22 -5.13 -13.63
CA GLY A 50 -9.17 -6.27 -14.57
C GLY A 50 -8.30 -6.06 -15.83
N ARG A 51 -7.37 -5.13 -15.82
CA ARG A 51 -6.45 -4.88 -16.95
C ARG A 51 -5.02 -5.28 -16.59
N PRO A 52 -4.27 -5.95 -17.48
CA PRO A 52 -2.85 -6.17 -17.31
C PRO A 52 -2.10 -4.86 -17.23
N TYR A 53 -1.31 -4.66 -16.18
CA TYR A 53 -0.66 -3.35 -15.95
C TYR A 53 0.45 -3.02 -16.93
N MET A 54 1.05 -4.02 -17.57
CA MET A 54 2.11 -3.80 -18.56
C MET A 54 1.60 -3.18 -19.89
N ASP A 55 0.29 -3.27 -20.14
CA ASP A 55 -0.33 -2.78 -21.37
C ASP A 55 -1.03 -1.43 -21.21
N LEU A 56 -1.04 -0.87 -19.97
CA LEU A 56 -1.77 0.36 -19.67
C LEU A 56 -1.15 1.57 -20.37
N VAL A 57 -2.03 2.43 -20.89
CA VAL A 57 -1.71 3.77 -21.37
C VAL A 57 -2.36 4.81 -20.44
N PRO A 58 -1.92 6.08 -20.44
CA PRO A 58 -2.45 7.10 -19.53
C PRO A 58 -3.97 7.24 -19.55
N ASP A 59 -4.62 7.06 -20.69
CA ASP A 59 -6.08 7.17 -20.82
C ASP A 59 -6.83 6.00 -20.15
N ASP A 60 -6.17 4.88 -19.88
CA ASP A 60 -6.72 3.76 -19.13
C ASP A 60 -6.81 4.03 -17.62
N ILE A 61 -5.99 4.94 -17.09
CA ILE A 61 -5.96 5.27 -15.67
C ILE A 61 -7.15 6.15 -15.31
N CYS A 62 -7.91 5.71 -14.32
CA CYS A 62 -9.14 6.36 -13.88
C CYS A 62 -8.88 7.57 -12.99
N VAL A 63 -9.70 8.61 -13.10
CA VAL A 63 -9.81 9.68 -12.10
C VAL A 63 -11.20 9.60 -11.51
N VAL A 64 -11.29 9.48 -10.19
CA VAL A 64 -12.55 9.34 -9.46
C VAL A 64 -12.58 10.32 -8.29
N ASP A 65 -13.77 10.65 -7.80
CA ASP A 65 -13.91 11.35 -6.53
C ASP A 65 -13.79 10.35 -5.34
N PHE A 66 -13.79 10.86 -4.11
CA PHE A 66 -13.72 10.02 -2.92
C PHE A 66 -14.96 9.13 -2.72
N ASP A 67 -16.07 9.38 -3.41
CA ASP A 67 -17.26 8.52 -3.43
C ASP A 67 -17.20 7.48 -4.57
N SER A 68 -16.01 7.34 -5.20
CA SER A 68 -15.72 6.42 -6.31
C SER A 68 -16.49 6.75 -7.59
N LYS A 69 -17.03 7.97 -7.74
CA LYS A 69 -17.71 8.40 -8.96
C LYS A 69 -16.69 8.78 -10.01
N PRO A 70 -16.83 8.28 -11.25
CA PRO A 70 -15.90 8.62 -12.34
C PRO A 70 -15.92 10.14 -12.64
N VAL A 71 -14.73 10.71 -12.74
CA VAL A 71 -14.50 12.10 -13.18
C VAL A 71 -13.84 12.09 -14.56
N ARG A 72 -12.94 11.14 -14.82
CA ARG A 72 -12.29 10.95 -16.11
C ARG A 72 -11.79 9.52 -16.28
N GLY A 73 -11.77 9.03 -17.53
CA GLY A 73 -11.43 7.67 -17.93
C GLY A 73 -12.68 6.86 -18.25
N ASP A 74 -12.56 5.96 -19.23
CA ASP A 74 -13.68 5.16 -19.73
C ASP A 74 -13.74 3.76 -19.09
N LEU A 75 -12.65 3.36 -18.41
CA LEU A 75 -12.58 2.07 -17.74
C LEU A 75 -13.16 2.14 -16.32
N ALA A 76 -13.65 0.99 -15.85
CA ALA A 76 -14.06 0.84 -14.46
C ALA A 76 -12.82 0.95 -13.55
N PRO A 77 -12.85 1.79 -12.49
CA PRO A 77 -11.75 1.87 -11.53
C PRO A 77 -11.62 0.56 -10.76
N SER A 78 -10.49 0.37 -10.08
CA SER A 78 -10.27 -0.77 -9.19
C SER A 78 -11.46 -0.99 -8.27
N ILE A 79 -11.86 -2.26 -8.08
CA ILE A 79 -12.92 -2.63 -7.13
C ILE A 79 -12.60 -2.19 -5.69
N GLU A 80 -11.34 -1.91 -5.38
CA GLU A 80 -10.87 -1.47 -4.07
C GLU A 80 -10.75 0.06 -3.93
N THR A 81 -11.29 0.82 -4.88
CA THR A 81 -11.30 2.29 -4.83
C THR A 81 -11.89 2.82 -3.51
N GLY A 82 -12.94 2.19 -2.99
CA GLY A 82 -13.54 2.56 -1.70
C GLY A 82 -12.56 2.43 -0.51
N MET A 83 -11.69 1.41 -0.53
CA MET A 83 -10.62 1.23 0.46
C MET A 83 -9.61 2.38 0.37
N HIS A 84 -9.12 2.72 -0.83
CA HIS A 84 -8.20 3.84 -1.04
C HIS A 84 -8.82 5.18 -0.60
N ALA A 85 -10.07 5.44 -0.97
CA ALA A 85 -10.79 6.64 -0.55
C ALA A 85 -10.93 6.73 0.97
N GLY A 86 -11.21 5.59 1.64
CA GLY A 86 -11.24 5.49 3.10
C GLY A 86 -9.92 5.86 3.75
N ILE A 87 -8.80 5.38 3.20
CA ILE A 87 -7.45 5.75 3.66
C ILE A 87 -7.23 7.24 3.53
N TYR A 88 -7.51 7.83 2.38
CA TYR A 88 -7.31 9.26 2.14
C TYR A 88 -8.18 10.16 3.01
N ARG A 89 -9.36 9.71 3.40
CA ARG A 89 -10.24 10.44 4.35
C ARG A 89 -9.69 10.40 5.78
N SER A 90 -9.15 9.25 6.20
CA SER A 90 -8.66 9.05 7.57
C SER A 90 -7.23 9.53 7.80
N ARG A 91 -6.42 9.63 6.71
CA ARG A 91 -5.00 10.01 6.71
C ARG A 91 -4.77 11.17 5.73
N PRO A 92 -5.00 12.42 6.16
CA PRO A 92 -4.76 13.60 5.31
C PRO A 92 -3.32 13.75 4.84
N ASP A 93 -2.36 13.20 5.59
CA ASP A 93 -0.94 13.16 5.30
C ASP A 93 -0.58 12.18 4.17
N VAL A 94 -1.46 11.23 3.83
CA VAL A 94 -1.20 10.26 2.77
C VAL A 94 -1.57 10.84 1.41
N GLY A 95 -0.58 10.90 0.50
CA GLY A 95 -0.75 11.33 -0.90
C GLY A 95 -0.80 10.16 -1.88
N ALA A 96 -0.33 8.96 -1.50
CA ALA A 96 -0.38 7.78 -2.36
C ALA A 96 -0.55 6.48 -1.59
N VAL A 97 -1.18 5.50 -2.25
CA VAL A 97 -1.41 4.15 -1.73
C VAL A 97 -0.97 3.13 -2.77
N VAL A 98 -0.13 2.19 -2.35
CA VAL A 98 0.32 1.03 -3.14
C VAL A 98 -0.17 -0.23 -2.45
N HIS A 99 -1.12 -0.93 -3.06
CA HIS A 99 -1.61 -2.23 -2.63
C HIS A 99 -0.95 -3.32 -3.48
N THR A 100 -0.41 -4.35 -2.84
CA THR A 100 0.40 -5.39 -3.48
C THR A 100 0.14 -6.77 -2.91
N HIS A 101 0.52 -7.81 -3.69
CA HIS A 101 0.47 -9.22 -3.31
C HIS A 101 1.86 -9.84 -3.32
N GLN A 102 2.85 -9.14 -2.80
CA GLN A 102 4.26 -9.54 -2.79
C GLN A 102 4.49 -10.79 -1.93
N ALA A 103 5.49 -11.59 -2.29
CA ALA A 103 5.65 -12.96 -1.81
C ALA A 103 5.82 -13.08 -0.29
N TYR A 104 6.76 -12.34 0.30
CA TYR A 104 7.07 -12.50 1.73
C TYR A 104 6.06 -11.79 2.64
N ALA A 105 5.58 -10.60 2.27
CA ALA A 105 4.51 -9.96 3.03
C ALA A 105 3.24 -10.82 3.04
N SER A 106 2.93 -11.51 1.93
CA SER A 106 1.78 -12.42 1.83
C SER A 106 1.90 -13.63 2.76
N ILE A 107 3.12 -14.10 3.11
CA ILE A 107 3.29 -15.16 4.12
C ILE A 107 2.70 -14.70 5.46
N PHE A 108 3.01 -13.46 5.88
CA PHE A 108 2.48 -12.91 7.13
C PHE A 108 0.98 -12.67 7.10
N ALA A 109 0.42 -12.39 5.90
CA ALA A 109 -1.03 -12.35 5.69
C ALA A 109 -1.70 -13.71 5.92
N LEU A 110 -1.05 -14.82 5.49
CA LEU A 110 -1.55 -16.18 5.66
C LEU A 110 -1.47 -16.68 7.11
N ILE A 111 -0.39 -16.35 7.81
CA ILE A 111 -0.20 -16.78 9.21
C ILE A 111 -0.78 -15.80 10.24
N ASN A 112 -1.40 -14.70 9.76
CA ASN A 112 -2.01 -13.65 10.58
C ASN A 112 -1.05 -13.09 11.65
N GLN A 113 0.20 -12.83 11.26
CA GLN A 113 1.25 -12.38 12.17
C GLN A 113 1.75 -10.98 11.79
N PRO A 114 1.77 -9.99 12.73
CA PRO A 114 2.36 -8.70 12.49
C PRO A 114 3.88 -8.79 12.37
N ILE A 115 4.50 -7.83 11.67
CA ILE A 115 5.95 -7.71 11.58
C ILE A 115 6.40 -6.61 12.56
N PRO A 116 7.23 -6.94 13.55
CA PRO A 116 7.73 -5.95 14.50
C PRO A 116 8.79 -5.04 13.88
N ALA A 117 9.17 -3.99 14.57
CA ALA A 117 10.30 -3.14 14.20
C ALA A 117 11.62 -3.90 14.39
N LEU A 118 12.32 -4.16 13.30
CA LEU A 118 13.54 -4.96 13.25
C LEU A 118 14.79 -4.13 12.91
N PHE A 119 14.62 -3.04 12.18
CA PHE A 119 15.69 -2.17 11.69
C PHE A 119 15.31 -0.70 11.87
N ASP A 120 16.27 0.15 12.26
CA ASP A 120 16.04 1.58 12.49
C ASP A 120 15.46 2.28 11.27
N GLU A 121 16.03 2.06 10.09
CA GLU A 121 15.56 2.65 8.83
C GLU A 121 14.12 2.27 8.49
N VAL A 122 13.75 1.01 8.75
CA VAL A 122 12.40 0.50 8.50
C VAL A 122 11.41 1.14 9.48
N ALA A 123 11.76 1.19 10.76
CA ALA A 123 10.92 1.83 11.77
C ALA A 123 10.75 3.33 11.53
N MET A 124 11.78 4.01 11.01
CA MET A 124 11.70 5.42 10.60
C MET A 124 10.75 5.61 9.41
N ALA A 125 10.80 4.78 8.39
CA ALA A 125 10.00 4.91 7.17
C ALA A 125 8.58 4.37 7.35
N ILE A 126 8.44 3.15 7.88
CA ILE A 126 7.18 2.41 7.94
C ILE A 126 6.44 2.63 9.27
N GLY A 127 7.16 2.67 10.38
CA GLY A 127 6.61 2.71 11.74
C GLY A 127 7.02 1.50 12.57
N GLU A 128 6.48 1.42 13.80
CA GLU A 128 6.96 0.47 14.81
C GLU A 128 6.50 -0.97 14.56
N THR A 129 5.34 -1.14 13.93
CA THR A 129 4.76 -2.47 13.70
C THR A 129 3.92 -2.45 12.45
N VAL A 130 4.18 -3.37 11.54
CA VAL A 130 3.29 -3.63 10.42
C VAL A 130 2.14 -4.48 10.94
N ALA A 131 1.03 -3.83 11.27
CA ALA A 131 -0.16 -4.48 11.82
C ALA A 131 -0.89 -5.30 10.75
N VAL A 132 -1.64 -6.33 11.22
CA VAL A 132 -2.51 -7.12 10.34
C VAL A 132 -3.92 -6.55 10.39
N ILE A 133 -4.46 -6.25 9.21
CA ILE A 133 -5.84 -5.83 9.00
C ILE A 133 -6.70 -7.10 8.90
N PRO A 134 -7.80 -7.24 9.68
CA PRO A 134 -8.67 -8.41 9.63
C PRO A 134 -9.25 -8.65 8.23
N TYR A 135 -9.43 -9.92 7.90
CA TYR A 135 -10.00 -10.35 6.62
C TYR A 135 -11.39 -9.76 6.39
N ALA A 136 -11.61 -9.33 5.17
CA ALA A 136 -12.91 -9.13 4.54
C ALA A 136 -12.74 -9.36 3.03
N PHE A 137 -13.82 -9.67 2.32
CA PHE A 137 -13.76 -9.94 0.89
C PHE A 137 -13.37 -8.68 0.11
N SER A 138 -12.49 -8.85 -0.91
CA SER A 138 -11.99 -7.75 -1.75
C SER A 138 -13.09 -6.89 -2.34
N GLY A 139 -12.91 -5.57 -2.34
CA GLY A 139 -13.87 -4.61 -2.90
C GLY A 139 -15.11 -4.35 -2.04
N THR A 140 -15.23 -4.96 -0.85
CA THR A 140 -16.40 -4.75 0.01
C THR A 140 -16.25 -3.52 0.92
N PRO A 141 -17.38 -2.91 1.33
CA PRO A 141 -17.39 -1.87 2.35
C PRO A 141 -16.78 -2.33 3.68
N GLU A 142 -16.91 -3.61 4.02
CA GLU A 142 -16.33 -4.19 5.24
C GLU A 142 -14.79 -4.14 5.20
N LEU A 143 -14.17 -4.48 4.06
CA LEU A 143 -12.73 -4.35 3.88
C LEU A 143 -12.29 -2.89 4.07
N ALA A 144 -12.97 -1.95 3.43
CA ALA A 144 -12.68 -0.52 3.57
C ALA A 144 -12.79 -0.05 5.03
N ALA A 145 -13.79 -0.52 5.78
CA ALA A 145 -13.97 -0.22 7.20
C ALA A 145 -12.86 -0.82 8.07
N ASN A 146 -12.47 -2.08 7.82
CA ASN A 146 -11.37 -2.74 8.54
C ASN A 146 -10.04 -2.01 8.33
N VAL A 147 -9.75 -1.62 7.09
CA VAL A 147 -8.56 -0.81 6.74
C VAL A 147 -8.60 0.53 7.46
N THR A 148 -9.67 1.30 7.30
CA THR A 148 -9.81 2.66 7.87
C THR A 148 -9.63 2.68 9.39
N ARG A 149 -10.11 1.64 10.10
CA ARG A 149 -9.97 1.52 11.55
C ARG A 149 -8.52 1.37 12.01
N ILE A 150 -7.66 0.74 11.20
CA ILE A 150 -6.28 0.39 11.59
C ILE A 150 -5.25 1.37 11.08
N VAL A 151 -5.42 1.95 9.89
CA VAL A 151 -4.41 2.83 9.27
C VAL A 151 -4.16 4.13 10.03
N GLY A 152 -5.05 4.50 10.96
CA GLY A 152 -4.92 5.67 11.82
C GLY A 152 -3.82 5.57 12.89
N ASN A 153 -3.12 4.43 13.01
CA ASN A 153 -2.05 4.22 13.99
C ASN A 153 -0.72 4.93 13.68
N GLY A 154 -0.66 5.69 12.59
CA GLY A 154 0.55 6.43 12.17
C GLY A 154 1.62 5.60 11.46
N CYS A 155 1.40 4.28 11.26
CA CYS A 155 2.28 3.46 10.42
C CYS A 155 1.96 3.63 8.93
N ASN A 156 2.93 3.31 8.09
CA ASN A 156 2.82 3.47 6.64
C ASN A 156 2.72 2.13 5.88
N CYS A 157 2.83 0.99 6.57
CA CYS A 157 2.62 -0.32 5.95
C CYS A 157 1.75 -1.20 6.83
N PHE A 158 0.97 -2.07 6.16
CA PHE A 158 0.02 -2.99 6.80
C PHE A 158 -0.05 -4.29 6.01
N ILE A 159 -0.28 -5.38 6.72
CA ILE A 159 -0.62 -6.67 6.14
C ILE A 159 -2.15 -6.79 6.12
N MET A 160 -2.70 -7.31 5.04
CA MET A 160 -4.14 -7.62 4.92
C MET A 160 -4.31 -9.14 5.00
N GLN A 161 -4.97 -9.63 6.04
CA GLN A 161 -5.14 -11.07 6.29
C GLN A 161 -5.73 -11.79 5.06
N ASN A 162 -5.08 -12.90 4.63
CA ASN A 162 -5.45 -13.72 3.48
C ASN A 162 -5.62 -12.93 2.17
N HIS A 163 -4.93 -11.80 2.02
CA HIS A 163 -5.08 -10.93 0.86
C HIS A 163 -3.71 -10.44 0.33
N GLY A 164 -3.09 -9.51 1.01
CA GLY A 164 -1.83 -8.89 0.56
C GLY A 164 -1.31 -7.84 1.53
N ALA A 165 -0.81 -6.74 1.02
CA ALA A 165 -0.24 -5.66 1.81
C ALA A 165 -0.63 -4.27 1.29
N LEU A 166 -0.61 -3.28 2.18
CA LEU A 166 -0.78 -1.86 1.88
C LEU A 166 0.49 -1.11 2.26
N SER A 167 0.91 -0.19 1.39
CA SER A 167 1.99 0.74 1.64
C SER A 167 1.53 2.15 1.31
N LEU A 168 1.69 3.04 2.27
CA LEU A 168 1.22 4.43 2.24
C LEU A 168 2.43 5.37 2.18
N GLY A 169 2.25 6.56 1.62
CA GLY A 169 3.26 7.61 1.61
C GLY A 169 2.66 8.97 1.32
N GLU A 170 3.37 10.05 1.67
CA GLU A 170 3.01 11.42 1.31
C GLU A 170 3.11 11.66 -0.21
N SER A 171 3.93 10.85 -0.88
CA SER A 171 4.08 10.81 -2.33
C SER A 171 4.05 9.37 -2.85
N LEU A 172 3.84 9.20 -4.16
CA LEU A 172 3.89 7.90 -4.80
C LEU A 172 5.28 7.25 -4.66
N GLU A 173 6.34 8.03 -4.78
CA GLU A 173 7.71 7.55 -4.59
C GLU A 173 7.91 6.97 -3.19
N GLN A 174 7.40 7.65 -2.16
CA GLN A 174 7.50 7.17 -0.79
C GLN A 174 6.65 5.91 -0.55
N ALA A 175 5.40 5.86 -1.02
CA ALA A 175 4.55 4.69 -0.90
C ALA A 175 5.18 3.46 -1.59
N TRP A 176 5.75 3.67 -2.76
CA TRP A 176 6.47 2.65 -3.52
C TRP A 176 7.73 2.15 -2.79
N ARG A 177 8.57 3.08 -2.29
CA ARG A 177 9.74 2.73 -1.46
C ARG A 177 9.33 1.94 -0.21
N ASN A 178 8.24 2.32 0.43
CA ASN A 178 7.70 1.62 1.60
C ASN A 178 7.25 0.20 1.25
N ALA A 179 6.69 -0.05 0.06
CA ALA A 179 6.37 -1.39 -0.42
C ALA A 179 7.63 -2.26 -0.58
N GLU A 180 8.71 -1.69 -1.11
CA GLU A 180 10.01 -2.39 -1.22
C GLU A 180 10.60 -2.71 0.16
N LEU A 181 10.62 -1.74 1.08
CA LEU A 181 11.11 -1.93 2.44
C LEU A 181 10.30 -2.99 3.20
N LEU A 182 8.97 -2.98 3.04
CA LEU A 182 8.11 -3.98 3.63
C LEU A 182 8.49 -5.39 3.17
N GLU A 183 8.65 -5.60 1.86
CA GLU A 183 8.98 -6.92 1.32
C GLU A 183 10.35 -7.41 1.78
N LYS A 184 11.38 -6.55 1.75
CA LYS A 184 12.71 -6.86 2.27
C LYS A 184 12.69 -7.22 3.75
N THR A 185 11.92 -6.47 4.54
CA THR A 185 11.78 -6.72 5.99
C THR A 185 11.04 -8.02 6.24
N ALA A 186 9.94 -8.28 5.53
CA ALA A 186 9.18 -9.51 5.61
C ALA A 186 10.07 -10.72 5.25
N GLN A 187 10.88 -10.61 4.19
CA GLN A 187 11.82 -11.66 3.79
C GLN A 187 12.87 -11.94 4.89
N ALA A 188 13.48 -10.90 5.44
CA ALA A 188 14.48 -11.04 6.51
C ALA A 188 13.86 -11.68 7.76
N TYR A 189 12.67 -11.21 8.15
CA TYR A 189 11.95 -11.73 9.31
C TYR A 189 11.54 -13.19 9.13
N TYR A 190 10.96 -13.55 7.98
CA TYR A 190 10.61 -14.93 7.67
C TYR A 190 11.84 -15.85 7.75
N ARG A 191 12.96 -15.46 7.15
CA ARG A 191 14.20 -16.25 7.20
C ARG A 191 14.76 -16.35 8.61
N ALA A 192 14.68 -15.30 9.42
CA ALA A 192 15.08 -15.37 10.83
C ALA A 192 14.21 -16.35 11.62
N LEU A 193 12.88 -16.32 11.44
CA LEU A 193 11.95 -17.25 12.09
C LEU A 193 12.23 -18.70 11.73
N THR A 194 12.60 -19.01 10.47
CA THR A 194 12.90 -20.39 10.03
C THR A 194 14.16 -20.98 10.67
N THR A 195 15.00 -20.15 11.29
CA THR A 195 16.19 -20.66 12.05
C THR A 195 15.83 -21.31 13.38
N GLY A 196 14.60 -21.09 13.89
CA GLY A 196 14.17 -21.50 15.22
C GLY A 196 14.83 -20.73 16.38
N LYS A 197 15.64 -19.71 16.07
CA LYS A 197 16.27 -18.85 17.09
C LYS A 197 15.37 -17.68 17.46
N PRO A 198 15.49 -17.13 18.69
CA PRO A 198 14.81 -15.88 19.04
C PRO A 198 15.20 -14.74 18.09
N VAL A 199 14.23 -13.99 17.63
CA VAL A 199 14.46 -12.81 16.79
C VAL A 199 14.58 -11.58 17.70
N ALA A 200 15.68 -10.84 17.56
CA ALA A 200 15.86 -9.58 18.26
C ALA A 200 15.01 -8.48 17.61
N THR A 201 14.37 -7.66 18.41
CA THR A 201 13.61 -6.47 17.99
C THR A 201 14.31 -5.20 18.48
N LEU A 202 13.96 -4.05 17.92
CA LEU A 202 14.49 -2.78 18.40
C LEU A 202 14.10 -2.52 19.86
N PRO A 203 15.00 -1.95 20.69
CA PRO A 203 14.68 -1.58 22.05
C PRO A 203 13.57 -0.54 22.16
N ALA A 204 12.75 -0.62 23.21
CA ALA A 204 11.64 0.31 23.42
C ALA A 204 12.08 1.80 23.47
N GLU A 205 13.28 2.07 23.98
CA GLU A 205 13.84 3.43 23.97
C GLU A 205 14.14 3.94 22.56
N THR A 206 14.68 3.09 21.69
CA THR A 206 14.89 3.40 20.28
C THR A 206 13.57 3.70 19.58
N LEU A 207 12.54 2.89 19.81
CA LEU A 207 11.21 3.10 19.22
C LEU A 207 10.59 4.43 19.69
N ARG A 208 10.73 4.79 20.96
CA ARG A 208 10.28 6.10 21.47
C ARG A 208 10.96 7.24 20.74
N ARG A 209 12.30 7.19 20.59
CA ARG A 209 13.07 8.21 19.85
C ARG A 209 12.64 8.31 18.38
N ILE A 210 12.40 7.19 17.73
CA ILE A 210 11.90 7.13 16.33
C ILE A 210 10.55 7.83 16.23
N ARG A 211 9.60 7.54 17.15
CA ARG A 211 8.29 8.24 17.19
C ARG A 211 8.44 9.75 17.24
N GLU A 212 9.30 10.26 18.15
CA GLU A 212 9.54 11.69 18.29
C GLU A 212 10.11 12.33 17.02
N LEU A 213 10.94 11.59 16.29
CA LEU A 213 11.53 12.07 15.03
C LEU A 213 10.52 12.08 13.87
N ARG A 214 9.60 11.12 13.82
CA ARG A 214 8.56 11.03 12.77
C ARG A 214 7.44 12.06 12.90
N HIS A 215 7.27 12.66 14.08
CA HIS A 215 6.25 13.68 14.35
C HIS A 215 6.81 15.13 14.31
N ARG A 216 8.06 15.33 13.92
CA ARG A 216 8.69 16.64 13.65
C ARG A 216 8.54 17.04 12.19
#